data_e01fa08ff67504ab93d8c5fad753a6cd
#
_entry.id   e01fa08ff67504ab93d8c5fad753a6cd
#
_cell.length_a   1.000
_cell.length_b   1.000
_cell.length_c   1.000
_cell.angle_alpha   90.00
_cell.angle_beta   90.00
_cell.angle_gamma   90.00
#
_symmetry.space_group_name_H-M   'P 1'
#
loop_
_entity.id
_entity.type
_entity.pdbx_description
1 polymer ?
#
loop_
_entity_poly.entity_id
_entity_poly.type
_entity_poly.pdbx_seq_one_letter_code
_entity_poly.pdbx_strand_id
1 'polypeptide(L)'
;AQVSDEQIEEQWNNIREQQAKMVVAEEGATIQKDDFAVIDFAGSVDGKPFDGGEGKSYPLQIGSGSFIPGFEDQLIGAKAGDDVTVKVTFPEDYFVAELAGKEAEFKTHIHDIKRKELPELNDEFAKEASSYETIEELKKDLRTKMEEEASRRAIDTYNADLIQTAVKNATVEIPEVMIEDRVEQMIQELAMNMEGRGLKLDDYLKFSNKTIEDLRSEYKDSAAENVRADLVLDAIATAEGIEVTPDDMNREIFIMAQNFGADPKEVWDIIAKEGRVAMLAGSV
;
A
#
# COMPACT_ATOMS: atom_id res chain seq x y z
N ALA A 1 -16.22 -9.71 -13.54
CA ALA A 1 -15.97 -9.84 -12.12
C ALA A 1 -17.18 -9.28 -11.39
N GLN A 2 -17.62 -9.94 -10.32
CA GLN A 2 -18.73 -9.47 -9.49
C GLN A 2 -18.16 -8.89 -8.21
N VAL A 3 -18.63 -7.70 -7.83
CA VAL A 3 -18.32 -7.07 -6.55
C VAL A 3 -19.47 -7.38 -5.60
N SER A 4 -19.17 -7.94 -4.43
CA SER A 4 -20.18 -8.25 -3.42
C SER A 4 -20.64 -7.01 -2.67
N ASP A 5 -21.84 -7.04 -2.11
CA ASP A 5 -22.35 -5.94 -1.29
C ASP A 5 -21.47 -5.72 -0.04
N GLU A 6 -20.89 -6.79 0.53
CA GLU A 6 -19.95 -6.72 1.65
C GLU A 6 -18.69 -5.91 1.30
N GLN A 7 -18.12 -6.10 0.10
CA GLN A 7 -16.95 -5.32 -0.37
C GLN A 7 -17.30 -3.84 -0.53
N ILE A 8 -18.52 -3.54 -0.96
CA ILE A 8 -18.99 -2.16 -1.08
C ILE A 8 -19.18 -1.55 0.29
N GLU A 9 -19.78 -2.28 1.25
CA GLU A 9 -19.93 -1.81 2.63
C GLU A 9 -18.57 -1.59 3.32
N GLU A 10 -17.60 -2.46 3.10
CA GLU A 10 -16.24 -2.28 3.61
C GLU A 10 -15.61 -0.99 3.07
N GLN A 11 -15.74 -0.74 1.78
CA GLN A 11 -15.24 0.49 1.16
C GLN A 11 -15.94 1.74 1.69
N TRP A 12 -17.27 1.66 1.95
CA TRP A 12 -18.03 2.72 2.60
C TRP A 12 -17.52 3.02 3.99
N ASN A 13 -17.28 1.98 4.79
CA ASN A 13 -16.75 2.15 6.13
C ASN A 13 -15.35 2.79 6.09
N ASN A 14 -14.51 2.42 5.15
CA ASN A 14 -13.20 3.05 4.96
C ASN A 14 -13.32 4.55 4.64
N ILE A 15 -14.25 4.93 3.75
CA ILE A 15 -14.49 6.34 3.42
C ILE A 15 -15.02 7.10 4.64
N ARG A 16 -15.97 6.53 5.40
CA ARG A 16 -16.47 7.12 6.63
C ARG A 16 -15.39 7.31 7.67
N GLU A 17 -14.52 6.32 7.81
CA GLU A 17 -13.41 6.39 8.74
C GLU A 17 -12.40 7.50 8.43
N GLN A 18 -12.14 7.75 7.14
CA GLN A 18 -11.30 8.86 6.70
C GLN A 18 -11.91 10.23 7.01
N GLN A 19 -13.25 10.31 7.04
CA GLN A 19 -14.01 11.54 7.33
C GLN A 19 -14.45 11.64 8.79
N ALA A 20 -14.07 10.68 9.64
CA ALA A 20 -14.46 10.66 11.03
C ALA A 20 -13.89 11.86 11.80
N LYS A 21 -14.74 12.44 12.64
CA LYS A 21 -14.36 13.57 13.52
C LYS A 21 -14.05 13.04 14.92
N MET A 22 -12.99 13.60 15.53
CA MET A 22 -12.69 13.33 16.92
C MET A 22 -13.51 14.30 17.79
N VAL A 23 -14.48 13.76 18.51
CA VAL A 23 -15.33 14.53 19.44
C VAL A 23 -14.98 14.18 20.89
N VAL A 24 -15.07 15.15 21.78
CA VAL A 24 -14.94 14.89 23.21
C VAL A 24 -16.18 14.09 23.63
N ALA A 25 -15.97 12.98 24.33
CA ALA A 25 -17.06 12.15 24.83
C ALA A 25 -17.92 12.92 25.82
N GLU A 26 -19.19 12.56 25.93
CA GLU A 26 -20.13 13.19 26.86
C GLU A 26 -19.65 13.08 28.31
N GLU A 27 -20.05 14.04 29.16
CA GLU A 27 -19.72 14.05 30.57
C GLU A 27 -20.20 12.75 31.25
N GLY A 28 -19.28 12.06 31.94
CA GLY A 28 -19.55 10.78 32.57
C GLY A 28 -19.43 9.55 31.67
N ALA A 29 -19.08 9.73 30.40
CA ALA A 29 -18.76 8.61 29.51
C ALA A 29 -17.56 7.82 30.02
N THR A 30 -17.58 6.51 29.82
CA THR A 30 -16.48 5.61 30.15
C THR A 30 -15.65 5.31 28.91
N ILE A 31 -14.35 5.11 29.11
CA ILE A 31 -13.42 4.67 28.07
C ILE A 31 -13.87 3.33 27.49
N GLN A 32 -13.93 3.25 26.17
CA GLN A 32 -14.21 2.05 25.39
C GLN A 32 -13.03 1.73 24.46
N LYS A 33 -13.05 0.55 23.90
CA LYS A 33 -12.10 0.18 22.85
C LYS A 33 -12.21 1.17 21.68
N ASP A 34 -11.08 1.51 21.08
CA ASP A 34 -10.92 2.47 19.98
C ASP A 34 -11.12 3.95 20.36
N ASP A 35 -11.49 4.28 21.62
CA ASP A 35 -11.46 5.64 22.11
C ASP A 35 -10.02 6.15 22.27
N PHE A 36 -9.85 7.47 22.24
CA PHE A 36 -8.59 8.15 22.56
C PHE A 36 -8.69 8.75 23.95
N ALA A 37 -7.92 8.22 24.88
CA ALA A 37 -7.77 8.80 26.22
C ALA A 37 -6.60 9.78 26.23
N VAL A 38 -6.82 11.01 26.67
CA VAL A 38 -5.75 11.96 26.95
C VAL A 38 -5.32 11.75 28.40
N ILE A 39 -4.12 11.22 28.59
CA ILE A 39 -3.66 10.77 29.91
C ILE A 39 -2.35 11.44 30.33
N ASP A 40 -2.20 11.64 31.65
CA ASP A 40 -0.90 11.76 32.29
C ASP A 40 -0.58 10.39 32.88
N PHE A 41 0.65 9.95 32.78
CA PHE A 41 1.08 8.71 33.40
C PHE A 41 2.48 8.84 33.99
N ALA A 42 2.70 8.13 35.10
CA ALA A 42 4.00 8.04 35.78
C ALA A 42 4.23 6.59 36.23
N GLY A 43 5.19 5.94 35.58
CA GLY A 43 5.57 4.56 35.79
C GLY A 43 6.71 4.38 36.78
N SER A 44 6.65 3.31 37.56
CA SER A 44 7.70 2.91 38.48
C SER A 44 7.88 1.38 38.47
N VAL A 45 9.12 0.93 38.63
CA VAL A 45 9.50 -0.47 38.86
C VAL A 45 10.14 -0.56 40.26
N ASP A 46 9.65 -1.42 41.12
CA ASP A 46 10.07 -1.52 42.52
C ASP A 46 10.01 -0.18 43.28
N GLY A 47 9.02 0.66 42.94
CA GLY A 47 8.80 1.99 43.52
C GLY A 47 9.78 3.07 43.05
N LYS A 48 10.62 2.79 42.02
CA LYS A 48 11.56 3.74 41.44
C LYS A 48 11.10 4.13 40.04
N PRO A 49 11.02 5.43 39.71
CA PRO A 49 10.75 5.88 38.36
C PRO A 49 11.87 5.45 37.42
N PHE A 50 11.55 5.26 36.13
CA PHE A 50 12.48 4.89 35.09
C PHE A 50 12.35 5.82 33.86
N ASP A 51 13.39 5.93 33.08
CA ASP A 51 13.43 6.78 31.89
C ASP A 51 12.38 6.34 30.86
N GLY A 52 11.58 7.29 30.36
CA GLY A 52 10.47 7.02 29.43
C GLY A 52 9.19 6.50 30.11
N GLY A 53 9.18 6.38 31.46
CA GLY A 53 8.02 5.93 32.22
C GLY A 53 6.99 7.01 32.50
N GLU A 54 7.21 8.28 32.10
CA GLU A 54 6.27 9.38 32.37
C GLU A 54 5.86 10.12 31.08
N GLY A 55 4.64 10.59 31.07
CA GLY A 55 4.13 11.44 29.98
C GLY A 55 2.97 12.29 30.46
N LYS A 56 2.79 13.45 29.83
CA LYS A 56 1.69 14.39 30.14
C LYS A 56 0.87 14.67 28.90
N SER A 57 -0.44 14.75 29.07
CA SER A 57 -1.43 15.00 28.03
C SER A 57 -1.21 14.11 26.78
N TYR A 58 -0.83 12.87 27.03
CA TYR A 58 -0.53 11.91 25.97
C TYR A 58 -1.83 11.35 25.39
N PRO A 59 -2.06 11.47 24.05
CA PRO A 59 -3.22 10.89 23.42
C PRO A 59 -3.00 9.40 23.15
N LEU A 60 -3.59 8.54 23.96
CA LEU A 60 -3.50 7.09 23.83
C LEU A 60 -4.77 6.52 23.19
N GLN A 61 -4.64 5.85 22.05
CA GLN A 61 -5.73 5.07 21.48
C GLN A 61 -5.83 3.72 22.18
N ILE A 62 -6.97 3.44 22.75
CA ILE A 62 -7.25 2.20 23.49
C ILE A 62 -7.44 1.03 22.53
N GLY A 63 -6.64 -0.01 22.68
CA GLY A 63 -6.62 -1.17 21.81
C GLY A 63 -5.63 -1.07 20.65
N SER A 64 -4.80 0.00 20.60
CA SER A 64 -3.76 0.17 19.58
C SER A 64 -2.54 -0.73 19.78
N GLY A 65 -2.32 -1.21 21.01
CA GLY A 65 -1.11 -1.96 21.37
C GLY A 65 0.15 -1.08 21.42
N SER A 66 0.00 0.24 21.49
CA SER A 66 1.13 1.18 21.55
C SER A 66 1.83 1.18 22.90
N PHE A 67 1.14 0.73 23.95
CA PHE A 67 1.66 0.59 25.31
C PHE A 67 1.94 -0.87 25.64
N ILE A 68 2.54 -1.08 26.81
CA ILE A 68 2.84 -2.43 27.32
C ILE A 68 1.55 -3.26 27.37
N PRO A 69 1.58 -4.52 26.96
CA PRO A 69 0.41 -5.39 26.97
C PRO A 69 -0.34 -5.38 28.30
N GLY A 70 -1.65 -5.17 28.26
CA GLY A 70 -2.51 -5.08 29.42
C GLY A 70 -2.61 -3.69 30.08
N PHE A 71 -1.89 -2.69 29.56
CA PHE A 71 -2.01 -1.30 30.05
C PHE A 71 -3.34 -0.68 29.59
N GLU A 72 -3.60 -0.72 28.30
CA GLU A 72 -4.79 -0.10 27.68
C GLU A 72 -6.09 -0.76 28.17
N ASP A 73 -6.08 -2.07 28.34
CA ASP A 73 -7.24 -2.85 28.80
C ASP A 73 -7.69 -2.44 30.21
N GLN A 74 -6.76 -2.04 31.09
CA GLN A 74 -7.08 -1.63 32.46
C GLN A 74 -7.67 -0.22 32.54
N LEU A 75 -7.57 0.58 31.48
CA LEU A 75 -8.21 1.89 31.37
C LEU A 75 -9.66 1.80 30.89
N ILE A 76 -10.08 0.67 30.28
CA ILE A 76 -11.45 0.48 29.82
C ILE A 76 -12.40 0.55 31.00
N GLY A 77 -13.45 1.37 30.87
CA GLY A 77 -14.45 1.59 31.91
C GLY A 77 -14.16 2.76 32.85
N ALA A 78 -12.97 3.32 32.85
CA ALA A 78 -12.63 4.54 33.59
C ALA A 78 -13.21 5.79 32.90
N LYS A 79 -13.32 6.89 33.63
CA LYS A 79 -13.93 8.17 33.18
C LYS A 79 -12.88 9.27 33.11
N ALA A 80 -13.23 10.32 32.39
CA ALA A 80 -12.48 11.57 32.47
C ALA A 80 -12.46 12.10 33.92
N GLY A 81 -11.30 12.50 34.39
CA GLY A 81 -11.04 12.91 35.78
C GLY A 81 -10.63 11.80 36.72
N ASP A 82 -10.68 10.53 36.33
CA ASP A 82 -10.29 9.41 37.18
C ASP A 82 -8.76 9.26 37.28
N ASP A 83 -8.31 8.81 38.43
CA ASP A 83 -6.95 8.35 38.66
C ASP A 83 -6.95 6.82 38.72
N VAL A 84 -6.26 6.19 37.80
CA VAL A 84 -6.19 4.72 37.64
C VAL A 84 -4.77 4.26 37.90
N THR A 85 -4.61 3.26 38.78
CA THR A 85 -3.33 2.58 38.93
C THR A 85 -3.28 1.33 38.07
N VAL A 86 -2.45 1.38 37.05
CA VAL A 86 -2.28 0.28 36.06
C VAL A 86 -1.06 -0.55 36.43
N LYS A 87 -1.23 -1.87 36.53
CA LYS A 87 -0.15 -2.81 36.83
C LYS A 87 0.06 -3.73 35.67
N VAL A 88 1.28 -3.73 35.13
CA VAL A 88 1.65 -4.52 33.96
C VAL A 88 3.04 -5.14 34.14
N THR A 89 3.32 -6.18 33.41
CA THR A 89 4.65 -6.80 33.35
C THR A 89 5.26 -6.51 31.98
N PHE A 90 6.47 -5.99 31.95
CA PHE A 90 7.22 -5.80 30.72
C PHE A 90 7.45 -7.15 30.02
N PRO A 91 7.33 -7.24 28.68
CA PRO A 91 7.70 -8.44 27.94
C PRO A 91 9.16 -8.87 28.20
N GLU A 92 9.45 -10.16 28.14
CA GLU A 92 10.81 -10.68 28.34
C GLU A 92 11.80 -10.21 27.27
N ASP A 93 11.31 -9.91 26.08
CA ASP A 93 12.05 -9.40 24.91
C ASP A 93 12.01 -7.87 24.80
N TYR A 94 11.67 -7.18 25.88
CA TYR A 94 11.62 -5.71 25.86
C TYR A 94 12.99 -5.11 25.58
N PHE A 95 13.04 -4.09 24.71
CA PHE A 95 14.28 -3.48 24.20
C PHE A 95 15.19 -2.88 25.29
N VAL A 96 14.64 -2.50 26.48
CA VAL A 96 15.41 -2.09 27.65
C VAL A 96 15.59 -3.30 28.57
N ALA A 97 16.76 -3.90 28.54
CA ALA A 97 17.07 -5.13 29.30
C ALA A 97 16.84 -5.00 30.82
N GLU A 98 16.98 -3.80 31.38
CA GLU A 98 16.77 -3.54 32.81
C GLU A 98 15.29 -3.60 33.23
N LEU A 99 14.36 -3.47 32.26
CA LEU A 99 12.91 -3.49 32.48
C LEU A 99 12.29 -4.82 32.06
N ALA A 100 12.96 -5.60 31.20
CA ALA A 100 12.44 -6.87 30.67
C ALA A 100 12.01 -7.81 31.81
N GLY A 101 10.78 -8.35 31.70
CA GLY A 101 10.19 -9.28 32.68
C GLY A 101 9.82 -8.69 34.02
N LYS A 102 10.01 -7.38 34.26
CA LYS A 102 9.70 -6.73 35.54
C LYS A 102 8.27 -6.23 35.62
N GLU A 103 7.69 -6.30 36.82
CA GLU A 103 6.42 -5.65 37.08
C GLU A 103 6.59 -4.14 37.21
N ALA A 104 5.71 -3.39 36.58
CA ALA A 104 5.64 -1.94 36.64
C ALA A 104 4.26 -1.48 37.12
N GLU A 105 4.24 -0.42 37.89
CA GLU A 105 3.03 0.26 38.33
C GLU A 105 3.02 1.67 37.73
N PHE A 106 1.92 1.99 37.01
CA PHE A 106 1.70 3.30 36.43
C PHE A 106 0.54 4.00 37.13
N LYS A 107 0.80 5.21 37.65
CA LYS A 107 -0.26 6.11 38.10
C LYS A 107 -0.71 6.92 36.89
N THR A 108 -1.94 6.74 36.50
CA THR A 108 -2.49 7.33 35.28
C THR A 108 -3.68 8.21 35.61
N HIS A 109 -3.60 9.48 35.21
CA HIS A 109 -4.71 10.44 35.35
C HIS A 109 -5.34 10.64 33.93
N ILE A 110 -6.66 10.54 33.82
CA ILE A 110 -7.41 10.67 32.59
C ILE A 110 -7.96 12.08 32.49
N HIS A 111 -7.46 12.89 31.55
CA HIS A 111 -7.95 14.27 31.36
C HIS A 111 -9.26 14.29 30.57
N ASP A 112 -9.23 13.66 29.38
CA ASP A 112 -10.34 13.68 28.43
C ASP A 112 -10.45 12.33 27.73
N ILE A 113 -11.67 12.01 27.30
CA ILE A 113 -11.95 10.91 26.41
C ILE A 113 -12.43 11.50 25.09
N LYS A 114 -11.75 11.17 24.01
CA LYS A 114 -12.17 11.54 22.66
C LYS A 114 -12.63 10.29 21.92
N ARG A 115 -13.76 10.38 21.26
CA ARG A 115 -14.35 9.29 20.50
C ARG A 115 -14.40 9.64 19.05
N LYS A 116 -14.14 8.65 18.22
CA LYS A 116 -14.25 8.77 16.78
C LYS A 116 -15.72 8.69 16.40
N GLU A 117 -16.29 9.79 15.93
CA GLU A 117 -17.65 9.84 15.44
C GLU A 117 -17.64 9.68 13.92
N LEU A 118 -18.25 8.58 13.46
CA LEU A 118 -18.38 8.31 12.04
C LEU A 118 -19.55 9.12 11.49
N PRO A 119 -19.39 9.85 10.38
CA PRO A 119 -20.49 10.60 9.78
C PRO A 119 -21.62 9.66 9.34
N GLU A 120 -22.85 10.14 9.40
CA GLU A 120 -24.00 9.43 8.84
C GLU A 120 -23.91 9.41 7.31
N LEU A 121 -24.29 8.27 6.69
CA LEU A 121 -24.35 8.13 5.23
C LEU A 121 -25.65 8.76 4.70
N ASN A 122 -25.63 10.07 4.56
CA ASN A 122 -26.72 10.89 4.06
C ASN A 122 -26.27 11.80 2.91
N ASP A 123 -27.17 12.62 2.37
CA ASP A 123 -26.85 13.51 1.24
C ASP A 123 -25.87 14.63 1.62
N GLU A 124 -25.81 15.03 2.89
CA GLU A 124 -24.82 15.99 3.38
C GLU A 124 -23.42 15.38 3.30
N PHE A 125 -23.29 14.12 3.74
CA PHE A 125 -22.03 13.38 3.59
C PHE A 125 -21.59 13.26 2.13
N ALA A 126 -22.53 12.98 1.21
CA ALA A 126 -22.20 12.87 -0.21
C ALA A 126 -21.63 14.18 -0.76
N LYS A 127 -22.19 15.33 -0.37
CA LYS A 127 -21.71 16.66 -0.78
C LYS A 127 -20.37 17.06 -0.16
N GLU A 128 -20.09 16.63 1.08
CA GLU A 128 -18.83 16.92 1.75
C GLU A 128 -17.68 16.02 1.24
N ALA A 129 -17.99 14.74 1.00
CA ALA A 129 -16.99 13.73 0.66
C ALA A 129 -16.75 13.58 -0.86
N SER A 130 -17.61 14.16 -1.71
CA SER A 130 -17.56 13.97 -3.16
C SER A 130 -18.17 15.14 -3.93
N SER A 131 -18.24 14.98 -5.26
CA SER A 131 -18.96 15.92 -6.17
C SER A 131 -20.43 15.57 -6.39
N TYR A 132 -20.98 14.57 -5.70
CA TYR A 132 -22.34 14.13 -5.86
C TYR A 132 -23.31 14.84 -4.91
N GLU A 133 -24.55 15.03 -5.35
CA GLU A 133 -25.59 15.72 -4.58
C GLU A 133 -26.30 14.77 -3.59
N THR A 134 -26.34 13.48 -3.91
CA THR A 134 -27.04 12.47 -3.12
C THR A 134 -26.19 11.27 -2.79
N ILE A 135 -26.50 10.62 -1.67
CA ILE A 135 -25.79 9.40 -1.25
C ILE A 135 -26.02 8.24 -2.23
N GLU A 136 -27.17 8.20 -2.88
CA GLU A 136 -27.50 7.16 -3.87
C GLU A 136 -26.64 7.31 -5.15
N GLU A 137 -26.39 8.54 -5.60
CA GLU A 137 -25.48 8.79 -6.73
C GLU A 137 -24.07 8.38 -6.39
N LEU A 138 -23.60 8.75 -5.20
CA LEU A 138 -22.27 8.37 -4.73
C LEU A 138 -22.13 6.85 -4.57
N LYS A 139 -23.14 6.15 -4.05
CA LYS A 139 -23.18 4.68 -3.95
C LYS A 139 -23.12 4.02 -5.31
N LYS A 140 -23.88 4.52 -6.26
CA LYS A 140 -23.91 4.01 -7.62
C LYS A 140 -22.55 4.16 -8.33
N ASP A 141 -21.93 5.34 -8.17
CA ASP A 141 -20.62 5.61 -8.75
C ASP A 141 -19.54 4.69 -8.15
N LEU A 142 -19.51 4.57 -6.82
CA LEU A 142 -18.58 3.68 -6.13
C LEU A 142 -18.70 2.23 -6.62
N ARG A 143 -19.95 1.73 -6.69
CA ARG A 143 -20.21 0.38 -7.24
C ARG A 143 -19.68 0.24 -8.66
N THR A 144 -20.01 1.19 -9.52
CA THR A 144 -19.57 1.18 -10.93
C THR A 144 -18.05 1.17 -11.02
N LYS A 145 -17.35 2.01 -10.28
CA LYS A 145 -15.89 2.07 -10.25
C LYS A 145 -15.26 0.77 -9.76
N MET A 146 -15.82 0.19 -8.69
CA MET A 146 -15.34 -1.10 -8.17
C MET A 146 -15.56 -2.25 -9.16
N GLU A 147 -16.70 -2.27 -9.85
CA GLU A 147 -17.02 -3.28 -10.87
C GLU A 147 -16.11 -3.14 -12.11
N GLU A 148 -15.85 -1.91 -12.56
CA GLU A 148 -14.92 -1.64 -13.66
C GLU A 148 -13.49 -2.05 -13.29
N GLU A 149 -13.02 -1.72 -12.08
CA GLU A 149 -11.70 -2.11 -11.59
C GLU A 149 -11.59 -3.63 -11.41
N ALA A 150 -12.60 -4.27 -10.84
CA ALA A 150 -12.65 -5.72 -10.71
C ALA A 150 -12.67 -6.42 -12.08
N SER A 151 -13.39 -5.86 -13.06
CA SER A 151 -13.43 -6.38 -14.44
C SER A 151 -12.07 -6.23 -15.11
N ARG A 152 -11.41 -5.09 -14.96
CA ARG A 152 -10.08 -4.86 -15.47
C ARG A 152 -9.07 -5.85 -14.89
N ARG A 153 -9.03 -5.97 -13.55
CA ARG A 153 -8.16 -6.95 -12.88
C ARG A 153 -8.42 -8.39 -13.32
N ALA A 154 -9.69 -8.76 -13.53
CA ALA A 154 -10.03 -10.10 -14.02
C ALA A 154 -9.51 -10.36 -15.45
N ILE A 155 -9.60 -9.36 -16.34
CA ILE A 155 -9.06 -9.44 -17.69
C ILE A 155 -7.53 -9.55 -17.64
N ASP A 156 -6.87 -8.72 -16.83
CA ASP A 156 -5.41 -8.74 -16.70
C ASP A 156 -4.92 -10.09 -16.14
N THR A 157 -5.59 -10.62 -15.13
CA THR A 157 -5.30 -11.95 -14.57
C THR A 157 -5.52 -13.04 -15.60
N TYR A 158 -6.63 -13.00 -16.34
CA TYR A 158 -6.93 -13.97 -17.38
C TYR A 158 -5.86 -13.96 -18.49
N ASN A 159 -5.46 -12.78 -18.94
CA ASN A 159 -4.41 -12.63 -19.95
C ASN A 159 -3.06 -13.16 -19.45
N ALA A 160 -2.70 -12.83 -18.20
CA ALA A 160 -1.47 -13.34 -17.58
C ALA A 160 -1.48 -14.88 -17.48
N ASP A 161 -2.61 -15.47 -17.07
CA ASP A 161 -2.78 -16.94 -16.98
C ASP A 161 -2.70 -17.62 -18.33
N LEU A 162 -3.25 -16.99 -19.39
CA LEU A 162 -3.15 -17.50 -20.77
C LEU A 162 -1.69 -17.53 -21.23
N ILE A 163 -0.96 -16.41 -21.05
CA ILE A 163 0.46 -16.31 -21.41
C ILE A 163 1.26 -17.36 -20.64
N GLN A 164 1.07 -17.42 -19.32
CA GLN A 164 1.78 -18.37 -18.48
C GLN A 164 1.50 -19.82 -18.89
N THR A 165 0.27 -20.13 -19.27
CA THR A 165 -0.11 -21.47 -19.75
C THR A 165 0.57 -21.79 -21.09
N ALA A 166 0.61 -20.84 -22.03
CA ALA A 166 1.31 -21.00 -23.30
C ALA A 166 2.81 -21.24 -23.08
N VAL A 167 3.43 -20.43 -22.23
CA VAL A 167 4.86 -20.53 -21.89
C VAL A 167 5.19 -21.88 -21.24
N LYS A 168 4.36 -22.36 -20.31
CA LYS A 168 4.55 -23.68 -19.67
C LYS A 168 4.46 -24.85 -20.64
N ASN A 169 3.64 -24.72 -21.67
CA ASN A 169 3.45 -25.77 -22.67
C ASN A 169 4.49 -25.70 -23.80
N ALA A 170 5.26 -24.62 -23.89
CA ALA A 170 6.28 -24.44 -24.92
C ALA A 170 7.63 -25.01 -24.48
N THR A 171 8.36 -25.56 -25.45
CA THR A 171 9.77 -25.95 -25.29
C THR A 171 10.63 -24.92 -26.00
N VAL A 172 11.43 -24.19 -25.23
CA VAL A 172 12.29 -23.09 -25.73
C VAL A 172 13.69 -23.28 -25.19
N GLU A 173 14.69 -23.27 -26.08
CA GLU A 173 16.11 -23.17 -25.71
C GLU A 173 16.50 -21.68 -25.71
N ILE A 174 16.91 -21.17 -24.56
CA ILE A 174 17.25 -19.74 -24.39
C ILE A 174 18.77 -19.62 -24.30
N PRO A 175 19.44 -18.91 -25.23
CA PRO A 175 20.84 -18.60 -25.11
C PRO A 175 21.11 -17.74 -23.85
N GLU A 176 22.17 -18.05 -23.10
CA GLU A 176 22.54 -17.35 -21.88
C GLU A 176 22.70 -15.84 -22.09
N VAL A 177 23.24 -15.41 -23.25
CA VAL A 177 23.42 -14.00 -23.58
C VAL A 177 22.09 -13.22 -23.57
N MET A 178 20.96 -13.85 -23.96
CA MET A 178 19.65 -13.18 -23.94
C MET A 178 19.18 -12.96 -22.49
N ILE A 179 19.49 -13.91 -21.60
CA ILE A 179 19.17 -13.78 -20.18
C ILE A 179 20.01 -12.66 -19.55
N GLU A 180 21.32 -12.61 -19.85
CA GLU A 180 22.21 -11.57 -19.37
C GLU A 180 21.80 -10.18 -19.84
N ASP A 181 21.44 -10.03 -21.11
CA ASP A 181 20.95 -8.77 -21.68
C ASP A 181 19.65 -8.33 -20.98
N ARG A 182 18.75 -9.26 -20.70
CA ARG A 182 17.48 -8.96 -20.00
C ARG A 182 17.74 -8.55 -18.55
N VAL A 183 18.66 -9.19 -17.85
CA VAL A 183 19.09 -8.80 -16.49
C VAL A 183 19.59 -7.36 -16.47
N GLU A 184 20.45 -6.99 -17.44
CA GLU A 184 20.96 -5.61 -17.52
C GLU A 184 19.82 -4.60 -17.78
N GLN A 185 18.87 -4.94 -18.65
CA GLN A 185 17.68 -4.10 -18.88
C GLN A 185 16.85 -3.93 -17.60
N MET A 186 16.57 -5.00 -16.86
CA MET A 186 15.83 -4.96 -15.60
C MET A 186 16.53 -4.09 -14.55
N ILE A 187 17.84 -4.14 -14.47
CA ILE A 187 18.63 -3.27 -13.56
C ILE A 187 18.56 -1.81 -14.01
N GLN A 188 18.63 -1.53 -15.31
CA GLN A 188 18.44 -0.18 -15.83
C GLN A 188 17.03 0.37 -15.57
N GLU A 189 15.99 -0.45 -15.75
CA GLU A 189 14.62 -0.09 -15.42
C GLU A 189 14.45 0.24 -13.93
N LEU A 190 15.07 -0.58 -13.05
CA LEU A 190 15.10 -0.30 -11.61
C LEU A 190 15.77 1.05 -11.33
N ALA A 191 16.94 1.30 -11.91
CA ALA A 191 17.68 2.55 -11.74
C ALA A 191 16.85 3.77 -12.17
N MET A 192 16.23 3.72 -13.34
CA MET A 192 15.37 4.79 -13.86
C MET A 192 14.14 5.03 -12.96
N ASN A 193 13.48 3.96 -12.50
CA ASN A 193 12.35 4.07 -11.56
C ASN A 193 12.75 4.72 -10.23
N MET A 194 13.93 4.41 -9.74
CA MET A 194 14.47 5.01 -8.52
C MET A 194 14.83 6.49 -8.72
N GLU A 195 15.47 6.83 -9.84
CA GLU A 195 15.82 8.21 -10.18
C GLU A 195 14.55 9.08 -10.30
N GLY A 196 13.47 8.57 -10.89
CA GLY A 196 12.19 9.25 -10.93
C GLY A 196 11.58 9.57 -9.57
N ARG A 197 12.04 8.89 -8.51
CA ARG A 197 11.66 9.11 -7.10
C ARG A 197 12.74 9.85 -6.30
N GLY A 198 13.79 10.35 -6.96
CA GLY A 198 14.90 11.06 -6.33
C GLY A 198 15.89 10.17 -5.58
N LEU A 199 15.87 8.85 -5.84
CA LEU A 199 16.77 7.87 -5.24
C LEU A 199 17.83 7.42 -6.28
N LYS A 200 19.01 7.03 -5.80
CA LYS A 200 20.06 6.46 -6.65
C LYS A 200 20.22 4.96 -6.38
N LEU A 201 20.48 4.19 -7.43
CA LEU A 201 20.72 2.75 -7.32
C LEU A 201 21.89 2.44 -6.36
N ASP A 202 22.96 3.23 -6.42
CA ASP A 202 24.14 3.06 -5.55
C ASP A 202 23.78 3.23 -4.05
N ASP A 203 22.87 4.16 -3.72
CA ASP A 203 22.47 4.40 -2.35
C ASP A 203 21.56 3.27 -1.84
N TYR A 204 20.69 2.75 -2.71
CA TYR A 204 19.89 1.56 -2.43
C TYR A 204 20.78 0.33 -2.16
N LEU A 205 21.78 0.07 -3.01
CA LEU A 205 22.71 -1.05 -2.84
C LEU A 205 23.45 -0.97 -1.49
N LYS A 206 23.93 0.22 -1.12
CA LYS A 206 24.57 0.45 0.18
C LYS A 206 23.62 0.23 1.35
N PHE A 207 22.40 0.76 1.26
CA PHE A 207 21.41 0.61 2.33
C PHE A 207 20.98 -0.85 2.53
N SER A 208 20.79 -1.58 1.42
CA SER A 208 20.38 -3.00 1.44
C SER A 208 21.55 -3.96 1.67
N ASN A 209 22.78 -3.44 1.77
CA ASN A 209 24.02 -4.21 1.88
C ASN A 209 24.17 -5.26 0.76
N LYS A 210 23.79 -4.88 -0.47
CA LYS A 210 23.86 -5.70 -1.68
C LYS A 210 24.85 -5.11 -2.67
N THR A 211 25.38 -5.98 -3.53
CA THR A 211 26.19 -5.62 -4.68
C THR A 211 25.35 -5.67 -5.96
N ILE A 212 25.89 -5.13 -7.05
CA ILE A 212 25.25 -5.24 -8.36
C ILE A 212 25.19 -6.71 -8.83
N GLU A 213 26.18 -7.52 -8.45
CA GLU A 213 26.23 -8.95 -8.76
C GLU A 213 25.13 -9.73 -8.01
N ASP A 214 24.80 -9.31 -6.79
CA ASP A 214 23.70 -9.90 -6.06
C ASP A 214 22.37 -9.61 -6.77
N LEU A 215 22.16 -8.39 -7.28
CA LEU A 215 20.98 -8.05 -8.10
C LEU A 215 20.93 -8.86 -9.41
N ARG A 216 22.07 -9.02 -10.09
CA ARG A 216 22.14 -9.85 -11.30
C ARG A 216 21.70 -11.28 -11.02
N SER A 217 22.19 -11.83 -9.91
CA SER A 217 21.81 -13.17 -9.48
C SER A 217 20.34 -13.29 -9.13
N GLU A 218 19.78 -12.29 -8.44
CA GLU A 218 18.37 -12.26 -8.06
C GLU A 218 17.43 -12.14 -9.26
N TYR A 219 17.85 -11.40 -10.30
CA TYR A 219 17.02 -11.19 -11.50
C TYR A 219 17.15 -12.28 -12.54
N LYS A 220 18.15 -13.16 -12.44
CA LYS A 220 18.44 -14.17 -13.46
C LYS A 220 17.26 -15.07 -13.79
N ASP A 221 16.58 -15.59 -12.77
CA ASP A 221 15.44 -16.49 -12.97
C ASP A 221 14.24 -15.75 -13.60
N SER A 222 13.93 -14.56 -13.10
CA SER A 222 12.86 -13.72 -13.66
C SER A 222 13.18 -13.27 -15.08
N ALA A 223 14.43 -12.95 -15.38
CA ALA A 223 14.88 -12.60 -16.73
C ALA A 223 14.70 -13.79 -17.68
N ALA A 224 15.08 -14.99 -17.24
CA ALA A 224 14.88 -16.21 -18.06
C ALA A 224 13.40 -16.48 -18.35
N GLU A 225 12.51 -16.28 -17.38
CA GLU A 225 11.06 -16.40 -17.58
C GLU A 225 10.52 -15.33 -18.54
N ASN A 226 10.97 -14.09 -18.43
CA ASN A 226 10.58 -13.01 -19.33
C ASN A 226 11.02 -13.31 -20.76
N VAL A 227 12.30 -13.66 -20.98
CA VAL A 227 12.82 -14.02 -22.31
C VAL A 227 12.06 -15.22 -22.90
N ARG A 228 11.74 -16.20 -22.06
CA ARG A 228 10.91 -17.34 -22.50
C ARG A 228 9.54 -16.90 -22.98
N ALA A 229 8.88 -16.03 -22.22
CA ALA A 229 7.57 -15.50 -22.58
C ALA A 229 7.62 -14.71 -23.89
N ASP A 230 8.59 -13.82 -24.03
CA ASP A 230 8.79 -13.03 -25.25
C ASP A 230 8.98 -13.92 -26.49
N LEU A 231 9.86 -14.93 -26.41
CA LEU A 231 10.11 -15.86 -27.50
C LEU A 231 8.88 -16.70 -27.87
N VAL A 232 8.08 -17.12 -26.88
CA VAL A 232 6.84 -17.88 -27.12
C VAL A 232 5.80 -17.00 -27.79
N LEU A 233 5.62 -15.76 -27.31
CA LEU A 233 4.67 -14.82 -27.90
C LEU A 233 5.06 -14.44 -29.33
N ASP A 234 6.34 -14.18 -29.58
CA ASP A 234 6.85 -13.87 -30.93
C ASP A 234 6.63 -15.04 -31.89
N ALA A 235 6.88 -16.28 -31.45
CA ALA A 235 6.61 -17.47 -32.24
C ALA A 235 5.12 -17.65 -32.53
N ILE A 236 4.22 -17.36 -31.57
CA ILE A 236 2.77 -17.40 -31.78
C ILE A 236 2.36 -16.31 -32.75
N ALA A 237 2.82 -15.07 -32.58
CA ALA A 237 2.51 -13.95 -33.48
C ALA A 237 2.92 -14.27 -34.92
N THR A 238 4.12 -14.83 -35.10
CA THR A 238 4.60 -15.26 -36.42
C THR A 238 3.74 -16.36 -36.99
N ALA A 239 3.38 -17.40 -36.23
CA ALA A 239 2.58 -18.53 -36.70
C ALA A 239 1.15 -18.13 -37.06
N GLU A 240 0.55 -17.21 -36.32
CA GLU A 240 -0.80 -16.69 -36.54
C GLU A 240 -0.84 -15.53 -37.55
N GLY A 241 0.32 -15.05 -38.05
CA GLY A 241 0.42 -13.94 -39.00
C GLY A 241 -0.07 -12.61 -38.41
N ILE A 242 0.17 -12.40 -37.12
CA ILE A 242 -0.17 -11.15 -36.43
C ILE A 242 0.88 -10.10 -36.80
N GLU A 243 0.44 -9.02 -37.44
CA GLU A 243 1.29 -7.89 -37.80
C GLU A 243 0.83 -6.63 -37.07
N VAL A 244 1.77 -5.83 -36.58
CA VAL A 244 1.47 -4.53 -35.97
C VAL A 244 1.01 -3.55 -37.03
N THR A 245 -0.21 -3.03 -36.86
CA THR A 245 -0.79 -2.06 -37.78
C THR A 245 -0.46 -0.61 -37.38
N PRO A 246 -0.56 0.35 -38.33
CA PRO A 246 -0.45 1.78 -37.95
C PRO A 246 -1.43 2.23 -36.87
N ASP A 247 -2.61 1.60 -36.82
CA ASP A 247 -3.62 1.93 -35.79
C ASP A 247 -3.21 1.42 -34.41
N ASP A 248 -2.55 0.27 -34.32
CA ASP A 248 -2.00 -0.24 -33.06
C ASP A 248 -0.89 0.67 -32.54
N MET A 249 0.01 1.10 -33.43
CA MET A 249 1.06 2.09 -33.09
C MET A 249 0.47 3.41 -32.62
N ASN A 250 -0.56 3.93 -33.27
CA ASN A 250 -1.22 5.16 -32.86
C ASN A 250 -1.89 5.03 -31.50
N ARG A 251 -2.50 3.86 -31.20
CA ARG A 251 -3.12 3.57 -29.92
C ARG A 251 -2.08 3.58 -28.81
N GLU A 252 -0.95 2.92 -29.00
CA GLU A 252 0.13 2.86 -28.01
C GLU A 252 0.72 4.24 -27.73
N ILE A 253 0.97 5.03 -28.79
CA ILE A 253 1.43 6.41 -28.65
C ILE A 253 0.43 7.26 -27.88
N PHE A 254 -0.86 7.06 -28.11
CA PHE A 254 -1.90 7.79 -27.39
C PHE A 254 -1.90 7.41 -25.88
N ILE A 255 -1.75 6.13 -25.56
CA ILE A 255 -1.62 5.65 -24.17
C ILE A 255 -0.38 6.25 -23.49
N MET A 256 0.77 6.22 -24.18
CA MET A 256 2.01 6.82 -23.69
C MET A 256 1.82 8.32 -23.43
N ALA A 257 1.23 9.04 -24.36
CA ALA A 257 0.97 10.48 -24.25
C ALA A 257 0.08 10.82 -23.06
N GLN A 258 -0.98 10.04 -22.84
CA GLN A 258 -1.83 10.18 -21.65
C GLN A 258 -1.07 9.97 -20.35
N ASN A 259 -0.23 8.96 -20.28
CA ASN A 259 0.56 8.64 -19.08
C ASN A 259 1.57 9.75 -18.73
N PHE A 260 2.13 10.40 -19.74
CA PHE A 260 3.10 11.49 -19.56
C PHE A 260 2.46 12.90 -19.56
N GLY A 261 1.15 13.00 -19.79
CA GLY A 261 0.49 14.30 -19.91
C GLY A 261 0.99 15.13 -21.11
N ALA A 262 1.42 14.46 -22.19
CA ALA A 262 2.02 15.04 -23.39
C ALA A 262 1.09 14.95 -24.59
N ASP A 263 1.42 15.71 -25.66
CA ASP A 263 0.71 15.59 -26.95
C ASP A 263 1.17 14.32 -27.70
N PRO A 264 0.26 13.47 -28.22
CA PRO A 264 0.63 12.26 -28.97
C PRO A 264 1.61 12.50 -30.11
N LYS A 265 1.51 13.65 -30.78
CA LYS A 265 2.42 14.00 -31.87
C LYS A 265 3.83 14.29 -31.35
N GLU A 266 3.96 14.94 -30.20
CA GLU A 266 5.28 15.19 -29.58
C GLU A 266 5.94 13.86 -29.18
N VAL A 267 5.17 12.93 -28.62
CA VAL A 267 5.66 11.57 -28.27
C VAL A 267 6.15 10.85 -29.52
N TRP A 268 5.36 10.87 -30.60
CA TRP A 268 5.76 10.28 -31.87
C TRP A 268 7.04 10.89 -32.43
N ASP A 269 7.13 12.22 -32.46
CA ASP A 269 8.29 12.94 -33.01
C ASP A 269 9.58 12.60 -32.23
N ILE A 270 9.49 12.42 -30.91
CA ILE A 270 10.61 12.00 -30.08
C ILE A 270 11.04 10.57 -30.44
N ILE A 271 10.11 9.61 -30.49
CA ILE A 271 10.38 8.20 -30.77
C ILE A 271 10.98 8.06 -32.19
N ALA A 272 10.43 8.79 -33.17
CA ALA A 272 10.93 8.77 -34.55
C ALA A 272 12.33 9.39 -34.65
N LYS A 273 12.57 10.52 -33.97
CA LYS A 273 13.88 11.21 -33.96
C LYS A 273 14.97 10.35 -33.31
N GLU A 274 14.63 9.57 -32.28
CA GLU A 274 15.54 8.68 -31.60
C GLU A 274 15.73 7.33 -32.33
N GLY A 275 15.01 7.11 -33.45
CA GLY A 275 15.10 5.86 -34.23
C GLY A 275 14.48 4.66 -33.52
N ARG A 276 13.59 4.89 -32.56
CA ARG A 276 13.00 3.85 -31.66
C ARG A 276 11.66 3.28 -32.19
N VAL A 277 11.27 3.62 -33.41
CA VAL A 277 9.99 3.16 -34.01
C VAL A 277 9.91 1.63 -34.07
N ALA A 278 11.02 0.96 -34.48
CA ALA A 278 11.05 -0.49 -34.53
C ALA A 278 10.95 -1.16 -33.14
N MET A 279 11.53 -0.52 -32.11
CA MET A 279 11.41 -0.99 -30.74
C MET A 279 9.97 -0.85 -30.23
N LEU A 280 9.31 0.28 -30.52
CA LEU A 280 7.91 0.47 -30.18
C LEU A 280 7.02 -0.56 -30.89
N ALA A 281 7.26 -0.82 -32.19
CA ALA A 281 6.50 -1.84 -32.92
C ALA A 281 6.68 -3.25 -32.33
N GLY A 282 7.86 -3.56 -31.77
CA GLY A 282 8.10 -4.83 -31.08
C GLY A 282 7.47 -4.95 -29.71
N SER A 283 7.03 -3.83 -29.11
CA SER A 283 6.35 -3.82 -27.80
C SER A 283 4.82 -3.74 -27.90
N VAL A 284 4.28 -3.48 -29.09
CA VAL A 284 2.84 -3.46 -29.39
C VAL A 284 2.33 -4.85 -29.74
#